data_248f95c5525578d74149807bcefdecc0
#
_entry.id   248f95c5525578d74149807bcefdecc0
#
_cell.length_a   1.000
_cell.length_b   1.000
_cell.length_c   1.000
_cell.angle_alpha   90.00
_cell.angle_beta   90.00
_cell.angle_gamma   90.00
#
_symmetry.space_group_name_H-M   'P 1'
#
loop_
_entity.id
_entity.type
_entity.pdbx_description
1 polymer ?
#
loop_
_entity_poly.entity_id
_entity_poly.type
_entity_poly.pdbx_seq_one_letter_code
_entity_poly.pdbx_strand_id
1 'polypeptide(L)'
;MKKLALMALLALEMAVCGCGNSTTQNTTNTEAKGNWEAQLTGGTDQAALLNFVTAFTVTNSGPLDITGFGFFNSGACFATGADAVTESGTASFTTSSTNTVNGTLDMTITSATNGNVLTLNGILTGTSNGTTTTTGTLSNGVVVGTWSVQTSDPNCAGVPNSATPGTFIMCQDKSTCTPTTAAAVLASGKHE
;
A
#
# COMPACT_ATOMS: atom_id res chain seq x y z
N MET A 1 43.90 -37.06 61.69
CA MET A 1 44.71 -36.71 60.52
C MET A 1 43.84 -36.84 59.28
N LYS A 2 43.38 -35.77 58.73
CA LYS A 2 43.00 -35.52 57.30
C LYS A 2 42.12 -34.27 57.26
N LYS A 3 42.71 -33.23 56.78
CA LYS A 3 42.10 -31.90 56.62
C LYS A 3 41.14 -31.97 55.45
N LEU A 4 39.86 -31.72 55.69
CA LEU A 4 38.88 -31.46 54.64
C LEU A 4 38.95 -29.98 54.28
N ALA A 5 39.42 -29.70 53.08
CA ALA A 5 39.38 -28.36 52.51
C ALA A 5 37.97 -28.14 51.93
N LEU A 6 37.23 -27.25 52.56
CA LEU A 6 35.93 -26.80 52.08
C LEU A 6 36.16 -25.68 51.02
N MET A 7 36.09 -26.05 49.76
CA MET A 7 36.04 -25.08 48.67
C MET A 7 34.66 -24.47 48.62
N ALA A 8 34.52 -23.25 49.11
CA ALA A 8 33.37 -22.42 48.87
C ALA A 8 33.42 -21.88 47.43
N LEU A 9 32.58 -22.45 46.56
CA LEU A 9 32.41 -21.97 45.19
C LEU A 9 31.44 -20.78 45.26
N LEU A 10 31.99 -19.59 45.21
CA LEU A 10 31.23 -18.36 45.14
C LEU A 10 30.68 -18.24 43.72
N ALA A 11 29.42 -18.64 43.48
CA ALA A 11 28.72 -18.38 42.26
C ALA A 11 28.35 -16.90 42.23
N LEU A 12 29.09 -16.12 41.47
CA LEU A 12 28.80 -14.74 41.14
C LEU A 12 27.70 -14.73 40.07
N GLU A 13 26.47 -14.71 40.50
CA GLU A 13 25.34 -14.42 39.60
C GLU A 13 25.43 -12.97 39.11
N MET A 14 26.02 -12.80 37.92
CA MET A 14 25.86 -11.57 37.18
C MET A 14 24.40 -11.47 36.72
N ALA A 15 23.57 -10.80 37.52
CA ALA A 15 22.30 -10.29 37.06
C ALA A 15 22.58 -9.27 35.94
N VAL A 16 22.61 -9.74 34.70
CA VAL A 16 22.52 -8.86 33.54
C VAL A 16 21.13 -8.24 33.59
N CYS A 17 21.00 -7.08 34.24
CA CYS A 17 19.89 -6.19 34.00
C CYS A 17 19.98 -5.73 32.55
N GLY A 18 19.53 -6.57 31.65
CA GLY A 18 19.16 -6.15 30.31
C GLY A 18 18.00 -5.18 30.44
N CYS A 19 18.31 -3.88 30.58
CA CYS A 19 17.37 -2.84 30.20
C CYS A 19 17.15 -3.01 28.69
N GLY A 20 16.36 -4.01 28.33
CA GLY A 20 15.66 -4.02 27.07
C GLY A 20 14.79 -2.79 27.08
N ASN A 21 15.24 -1.75 26.41
CA ASN A 21 14.41 -0.64 26.03
C ASN A 21 13.35 -1.25 25.09
N SER A 22 12.32 -1.85 25.67
CA SER A 22 11.07 -2.10 24.94
C SER A 22 10.54 -0.70 24.62
N THR A 23 11.00 -0.14 23.52
CA THR A 23 10.25 0.90 22.85
C THR A 23 8.93 0.21 22.48
N THR A 24 7.96 0.33 23.36
CA THR A 24 6.56 0.07 23.03
C THR A 24 6.32 1.02 21.86
N GLN A 25 6.39 0.49 20.64
CA GLN A 25 5.91 1.22 19.49
C GLN A 25 4.42 1.38 19.77
N ASN A 26 4.05 2.56 20.22
CA ASN A 26 2.66 2.96 20.31
C ASN A 26 2.15 3.04 18.87
N THR A 27 1.74 1.89 18.33
CA THR A 27 1.11 1.81 17.04
C THR A 27 -0.28 2.41 17.19
N THR A 28 -0.44 3.61 16.72
CA THR A 28 -1.74 4.25 16.61
C THR A 28 -2.54 3.50 15.53
N ASN A 29 -3.73 3.05 15.87
CA ASN A 29 -4.64 2.51 14.87
C ASN A 29 -5.02 3.63 13.91
N THR A 30 -4.92 3.37 12.62
CA THR A 30 -5.26 4.33 11.58
C THR A 30 -6.19 3.70 10.56
N GLU A 31 -7.24 4.40 10.22
CA GLU A 31 -8.22 4.05 9.20
C GLU A 31 -7.90 4.83 7.92
N ALA A 32 -7.62 4.12 6.83
CA ALA A 32 -7.60 4.69 5.50
C ALA A 32 -9.00 4.59 4.91
N LYS A 33 -9.60 5.72 4.55
CA LYS A 33 -10.96 5.78 3.98
C LYS A 33 -11.11 6.96 3.04
N GLY A 34 -12.16 6.91 2.24
CA GLY A 34 -12.56 7.99 1.34
C GLY A 34 -12.33 7.66 -0.12
N ASN A 35 -12.34 8.69 -0.94
CA ASN A 35 -12.19 8.59 -2.38
C ASN A 35 -10.73 8.68 -2.78
N TRP A 36 -10.33 7.84 -3.72
CA TRP A 36 -8.98 7.77 -4.27
C TRP A 36 -9.04 7.90 -5.78
N GLU A 37 -8.10 8.62 -6.35
CA GLU A 37 -7.94 8.72 -7.81
C GLU A 37 -6.60 8.10 -8.21
N ALA A 38 -6.64 7.16 -9.15
CA ALA A 38 -5.47 6.49 -9.69
C ALA A 38 -5.17 6.97 -11.11
N GLN A 39 -3.90 7.31 -11.34
CA GLN A 39 -3.35 7.65 -12.65
C GLN A 39 -2.26 6.66 -13.01
N LEU A 40 -2.46 5.93 -14.10
CA LEU A 40 -1.59 4.87 -14.56
C LEU A 40 -0.80 5.34 -15.78
N THR A 41 0.51 5.03 -15.80
CA THR A 41 1.44 5.43 -16.87
C THR A 41 2.32 4.27 -17.29
N GLY A 42 2.91 4.33 -18.48
CA GLY A 42 3.87 3.33 -18.97
C GLY A 42 3.37 2.47 -20.12
N GLY A 43 2.14 2.67 -20.57
CA GLY A 43 1.66 2.08 -21.81
C GLY A 43 2.26 2.78 -23.02
N THR A 44 2.42 2.06 -24.13
CA THR A 44 2.97 2.59 -25.39
C THR A 44 1.89 3.15 -26.32
N ASP A 45 0.61 2.98 -25.95
CA ASP A 45 -0.52 3.30 -26.80
C ASP A 45 -1.59 4.08 -26.05
N GLN A 46 -2.44 4.83 -26.76
CA GLN A 46 -3.62 5.51 -26.19
C GLN A 46 -4.57 4.52 -25.51
N ALA A 47 -4.57 3.27 -25.99
CA ALA A 47 -5.32 2.17 -25.38
C ALA A 47 -4.86 1.80 -23.96
N ALA A 48 -3.65 2.19 -23.60
CA ALA A 48 -3.03 1.91 -22.30
C ALA A 48 -3.24 3.01 -21.25
N LEU A 49 -4.00 4.05 -21.58
CA LEU A 49 -4.35 5.09 -20.62
C LEU A 49 -5.49 4.59 -19.73
N LEU A 50 -5.13 4.08 -18.56
CA LEU A 50 -6.08 3.65 -17.56
C LEU A 50 -6.05 4.62 -16.37
N ASN A 51 -7.20 5.22 -16.09
CA ASN A 51 -7.37 6.07 -14.91
C ASN A 51 -8.71 5.73 -14.27
N PHE A 52 -8.73 5.64 -12.95
CA PHE A 52 -9.95 5.29 -12.22
C PHE A 52 -10.07 6.02 -10.89
N VAL A 53 -11.28 6.03 -10.35
CA VAL A 53 -11.55 6.36 -8.95
C VAL A 53 -12.03 5.12 -8.22
N THR A 54 -11.68 5.07 -6.95
CA THR A 54 -12.19 4.05 -6.03
C THR A 54 -12.47 4.66 -4.67
N ALA A 55 -13.42 4.08 -3.96
CA ALA A 55 -13.70 4.42 -2.56
C ALA A 55 -13.57 3.15 -1.73
N PHE A 56 -12.80 3.20 -0.67
CA PHE A 56 -12.62 2.05 0.21
C PHE A 56 -12.35 2.48 1.66
N THR A 57 -12.47 1.49 2.55
CA THR A 57 -12.09 1.60 3.96
C THR A 57 -11.21 0.41 4.35
N VAL A 58 -10.17 0.66 5.13
CA VAL A 58 -9.32 -0.36 5.77
C VAL A 58 -8.66 0.21 7.02
N THR A 59 -8.55 -0.58 8.08
CA THR A 59 -7.87 -0.17 9.32
C THR A 59 -6.58 -0.96 9.49
N ASN A 60 -5.44 -0.28 9.47
CA ASN A 60 -4.07 -0.82 9.58
C ASN A 60 -3.73 -1.89 8.54
N SER A 61 -4.37 -3.06 8.60
CA SER A 61 -4.12 -4.14 7.66
C SER A 61 -5.35 -5.02 7.48
N GLY A 62 -5.52 -5.52 6.26
CA GLY A 62 -6.63 -6.39 5.91
C GLY A 62 -7.14 -6.16 4.49
N PRO A 63 -8.24 -6.82 4.13
CA PRO A 63 -8.91 -6.57 2.87
C PRO A 63 -9.48 -5.16 2.83
N LEU A 64 -9.49 -4.56 1.62
CA LEU A 64 -10.17 -3.32 1.35
C LEU A 64 -11.69 -3.55 1.34
N ASP A 65 -12.42 -2.79 2.11
CA ASP A 65 -13.89 -2.68 1.96
C ASP A 65 -14.17 -1.63 0.89
N ILE A 66 -14.31 -2.09 -0.36
CA ILE A 66 -14.47 -1.24 -1.54
C ILE A 66 -15.96 -0.92 -1.70
N THR A 67 -16.31 0.35 -1.62
CA THR A 67 -17.69 0.84 -1.68
C THR A 67 -18.02 1.57 -2.97
N GLY A 68 -17.03 1.83 -3.82
CA GLY A 68 -17.23 2.48 -5.11
C GLY A 68 -16.01 2.34 -6.02
N PHE A 69 -16.28 2.21 -7.32
CA PHE A 69 -15.27 2.12 -8.36
C PHE A 69 -15.81 2.67 -9.69
N GLY A 70 -14.93 3.27 -10.47
CA GLY A 70 -15.27 3.71 -11.82
C GLY A 70 -14.04 4.14 -12.61
N PHE A 71 -13.98 3.73 -13.89
CA PHE A 71 -12.97 4.22 -14.80
C PHE A 71 -13.33 5.61 -15.33
N PHE A 72 -12.38 6.55 -15.29
CA PHE A 72 -12.45 7.77 -16.11
C PHE A 72 -11.97 7.49 -17.54
N ASN A 73 -10.93 6.66 -17.65
CA ASN A 73 -10.44 6.14 -18.89
C ASN A 73 -10.12 4.66 -18.70
N SER A 74 -10.79 3.82 -19.45
CA SER A 74 -10.65 2.36 -19.38
C SER A 74 -9.72 1.80 -20.46
N GLY A 75 -9.17 2.66 -21.32
CA GLY A 75 -8.42 2.21 -22.49
C GLY A 75 -9.25 1.30 -23.39
N ALA A 76 -8.59 0.40 -24.09
CA ALA A 76 -9.24 -0.67 -24.85
C ALA A 76 -9.42 -1.97 -24.03
N CYS A 77 -8.91 -2.02 -22.82
CA CYS A 77 -8.87 -3.25 -21.99
C CYS A 77 -10.12 -3.45 -21.16
N PHE A 78 -10.85 -2.40 -20.85
CA PHE A 78 -12.05 -2.45 -20.04
C PHE A 78 -13.16 -1.67 -20.74
N ALA A 79 -14.37 -2.19 -20.74
CA ALA A 79 -15.49 -1.52 -21.38
C ALA A 79 -15.88 -0.28 -20.58
N THR A 80 -16.09 0.85 -21.27
CA THR A 80 -16.56 2.08 -20.63
C THR A 80 -18.01 1.97 -20.20
N GLY A 81 -18.32 2.33 -18.96
CA GLY A 81 -19.66 2.61 -18.46
C GLY A 81 -20.58 1.43 -18.19
N ALA A 82 -20.25 0.24 -18.62
CA ALA A 82 -21.09 -0.97 -18.49
C ALA A 82 -20.30 -2.24 -18.16
N ASP A 83 -19.00 -2.16 -17.99
CA ASP A 83 -18.22 -3.31 -17.56
C ASP A 83 -18.49 -3.54 -16.09
N ALA A 84 -19.18 -4.62 -15.77
CA ALA A 84 -19.24 -5.10 -14.42
C ALA A 84 -17.83 -5.58 -14.07
N VAL A 85 -17.12 -4.79 -13.27
CA VAL A 85 -15.82 -5.18 -12.73
C VAL A 85 -15.98 -5.74 -11.32
N THR A 86 -15.09 -6.64 -10.95
CA THR A 86 -14.94 -7.09 -9.57
C THR A 86 -13.64 -6.55 -9.03
N GLU A 87 -13.73 -5.79 -7.93
CA GLU A 87 -12.59 -5.21 -7.27
C GLU A 87 -12.26 -5.99 -6.00
N SER A 88 -10.99 -6.16 -5.74
CA SER A 88 -10.47 -6.67 -4.47
C SER A 88 -9.14 -6.02 -4.17
N GLY A 89 -8.73 -6.04 -2.92
CA GLY A 89 -7.42 -5.54 -2.54
C GLY A 89 -7.13 -5.77 -1.07
N THR A 90 -5.89 -5.52 -0.71
CA THR A 90 -5.41 -5.57 0.67
C THR A 90 -4.50 -4.39 0.94
N ALA A 91 -4.49 -3.93 2.19
CA ALA A 91 -3.50 -2.98 2.65
C ALA A 91 -2.84 -3.50 3.93
N SER A 92 -1.61 -3.06 4.16
CA SER A 92 -0.89 -3.30 5.43
C SER A 92 0.00 -2.11 5.72
N PHE A 93 -0.32 -1.35 6.75
CA PHE A 93 0.44 -0.16 7.11
C PHE A 93 0.55 0.04 8.62
N THR A 94 1.54 0.81 9.01
CA THR A 94 1.80 1.20 10.40
C THR A 94 1.87 2.72 10.51
N THR A 95 1.54 3.22 11.69
CA THR A 95 1.67 4.64 12.01
C THR A 95 2.77 4.83 13.04
N SER A 96 3.74 5.67 12.72
CA SER A 96 4.83 6.01 13.63
C SER A 96 4.39 6.94 14.76
N SER A 97 5.23 7.11 15.75
CA SER A 97 5.03 8.10 16.85
C SER A 97 4.97 9.56 16.36
N THR A 98 5.44 9.83 15.15
CA THR A 98 5.35 11.14 14.48
C THR A 98 4.14 11.26 13.55
N ASN A 99 3.17 10.36 13.69
CA ASN A 99 1.95 10.29 12.86
C ASN A 99 2.21 10.04 11.37
N THR A 100 3.37 9.56 10.99
CA THR A 100 3.65 9.14 9.62
C THR A 100 3.13 7.74 9.38
N VAL A 101 2.38 7.56 8.31
CA VAL A 101 1.86 6.27 7.85
C VAL A 101 2.74 5.75 6.73
N ASN A 102 3.14 4.48 6.84
CA ASN A 102 3.90 3.77 5.82
C ASN A 102 3.41 2.32 5.71
N GLY A 103 3.31 1.82 4.49
CA GLY A 103 2.90 0.45 4.25
C GLY A 103 2.75 0.11 2.79
N THR A 104 1.92 -0.88 2.51
CA THR A 104 1.61 -1.35 1.15
C THR A 104 0.11 -1.31 0.91
N LEU A 105 -0.26 -1.18 -0.35
CA LEU A 105 -1.61 -1.35 -0.83
C LEU A 105 -1.55 -2.07 -2.19
N ASP A 106 -2.28 -3.18 -2.26
CA ASP A 106 -2.42 -3.98 -3.46
C ASP A 106 -3.89 -4.01 -3.88
N MET A 107 -4.15 -3.92 -5.18
CA MET A 107 -5.51 -3.93 -5.71
C MET A 107 -5.56 -4.74 -7.01
N THR A 108 -6.66 -5.45 -7.20
CA THR A 108 -6.97 -6.22 -8.41
C THR A 108 -8.35 -5.85 -8.89
N ILE A 109 -8.47 -5.59 -10.20
CA ILE A 109 -9.73 -5.23 -10.87
C ILE A 109 -9.88 -6.20 -12.04
N THR A 110 -10.96 -6.97 -12.01
CA THR A 110 -11.26 -7.99 -13.01
C THR A 110 -12.49 -7.61 -13.80
N SER A 111 -12.36 -7.55 -15.12
CA SER A 111 -13.49 -7.35 -16.04
C SER A 111 -14.35 -8.59 -16.12
N ALA A 112 -15.65 -8.45 -15.91
CA ALA A 112 -16.61 -9.53 -16.12
C ALA A 112 -16.89 -9.79 -17.62
N THR A 113 -16.61 -8.81 -18.48
CA THR A 113 -16.93 -8.88 -19.90
C THR A 113 -15.90 -9.70 -20.69
N ASN A 114 -14.60 -9.50 -20.42
CA ASN A 114 -13.52 -10.13 -21.20
C ASN A 114 -12.48 -10.85 -20.35
N GLY A 115 -12.63 -10.84 -19.02
CA GLY A 115 -11.75 -11.49 -18.07
C GLY A 115 -10.37 -10.82 -17.92
N ASN A 116 -10.19 -9.62 -18.45
CA ASN A 116 -8.94 -8.87 -18.24
C ASN A 116 -8.75 -8.54 -16.77
N VAL A 117 -7.51 -8.65 -16.27
CA VAL A 117 -7.17 -8.43 -14.88
C VAL A 117 -6.12 -7.33 -14.78
N LEU A 118 -6.49 -6.19 -14.19
CA LEU A 118 -5.58 -5.12 -13.80
C LEU A 118 -5.11 -5.37 -12.37
N THR A 119 -3.79 -5.40 -12.18
CA THR A 119 -3.16 -5.56 -10.86
C THR A 119 -2.30 -4.34 -10.55
N LEU A 120 -2.45 -3.81 -9.34
CA LEU A 120 -1.64 -2.72 -8.79
C LEU A 120 -0.96 -3.20 -7.52
N ASN A 121 0.34 -2.88 -7.39
CA ASN A 121 1.12 -3.14 -6.19
C ASN A 121 1.86 -1.86 -5.83
N GLY A 122 1.62 -1.32 -4.65
CA GLY A 122 2.15 -0.01 -4.30
C GLY A 122 2.51 0.19 -2.84
N ILE A 123 3.30 1.23 -2.62
CA ILE A 123 3.67 1.72 -1.29
C ILE A 123 2.72 2.84 -0.91
N LEU A 124 2.05 2.68 0.23
CA LEU A 124 1.16 3.66 0.84
C LEU A 124 1.97 4.55 1.79
N THR A 125 1.82 5.85 1.64
CA THR A 125 2.34 6.86 2.57
C THR A 125 1.27 7.87 2.91
N GLY A 126 1.42 8.56 4.04
CA GLY A 126 0.50 9.61 4.46
C GLY A 126 0.74 10.05 5.90
N THR A 127 -0.23 10.74 6.46
CA THR A 127 -0.22 11.17 7.86
C THR A 127 -1.50 10.70 8.56
N SER A 128 -1.42 10.46 9.86
CA SER A 128 -2.57 10.10 10.70
C SER A 128 -2.81 11.18 11.74
N ASN A 129 -4.07 11.41 12.09
CA ASN A 129 -4.43 12.29 13.21
C ASN A 129 -4.79 11.51 14.48
N GLY A 130 -4.52 10.19 14.50
CA GLY A 130 -4.79 9.34 15.65
C GLY A 130 -3.87 9.60 16.84
N THR A 131 -4.29 9.07 17.96
CA THR A 131 -3.51 9.04 19.21
C THR A 131 -3.38 7.59 19.67
N THR A 132 -2.59 7.34 20.70
CA THR A 132 -2.43 5.99 21.29
C THR A 132 -3.73 5.39 21.82
N THR A 133 -4.77 6.20 22.01
CA THR A 133 -6.06 5.79 22.59
C THR A 133 -7.23 5.93 21.61
N THR A 134 -7.02 6.58 20.45
CA THR A 134 -8.07 6.80 19.45
C THR A 134 -7.59 6.38 18.07
N THR A 135 -8.45 5.68 17.33
CA THR A 135 -8.21 5.40 15.92
C THR A 135 -8.15 6.72 15.14
N GLY A 136 -7.05 6.95 14.44
CA GLY A 136 -6.87 8.10 13.58
C GLY A 136 -7.44 7.86 12.18
N THR A 137 -7.51 8.92 11.42
CA THR A 137 -7.84 8.86 9.99
C THR A 137 -6.61 9.22 9.18
N LEU A 138 -6.34 8.45 8.13
CA LEU A 138 -5.31 8.78 7.15
C LEU A 138 -5.67 10.06 6.42
N SER A 139 -4.73 10.93 6.27
CA SER A 139 -4.80 12.18 5.49
C SER A 139 -3.61 12.27 4.55
N ASN A 140 -3.81 12.93 3.41
CA ASN A 140 -2.77 13.07 2.38
C ASN A 140 -2.19 11.71 1.95
N GLY A 141 -3.05 10.70 1.89
CA GLY A 141 -2.66 9.36 1.48
C GLY A 141 -2.23 9.34 0.02
N VAL A 142 -1.06 8.77 -0.23
CA VAL A 142 -0.52 8.55 -1.57
C VAL A 142 -0.04 7.12 -1.68
N VAL A 143 -0.40 6.46 -2.76
CA VAL A 143 0.13 5.14 -3.14
C VAL A 143 0.88 5.29 -4.45
N VAL A 144 2.12 4.84 -4.48
CA VAL A 144 2.91 4.75 -5.71
C VAL A 144 3.42 3.34 -5.90
N GLY A 145 3.45 2.91 -7.16
CA GLY A 145 3.86 1.54 -7.43
C GLY A 145 3.85 1.18 -8.89
N THR A 146 3.68 -0.12 -9.13
CA THR A 146 3.65 -0.70 -10.46
C THR A 146 2.28 -1.29 -10.76
N TRP A 147 1.92 -1.32 -12.03
CA TRP A 147 0.70 -1.94 -12.50
C TRP A 147 0.96 -2.79 -13.74
N SER A 148 0.08 -3.76 -13.95
CA SER A 148 0.08 -4.62 -15.13
C SER A 148 -1.31 -5.10 -15.45
N VAL A 149 -1.53 -5.43 -16.72
CA VAL A 149 -2.77 -6.10 -17.16
C VAL A 149 -2.42 -7.51 -17.66
N GLN A 150 -3.14 -8.49 -17.15
CA GLN A 150 -3.19 -9.82 -17.72
C GLN A 150 -4.38 -9.87 -18.67
N THR A 151 -4.14 -10.15 -19.96
CA THR A 151 -5.15 -10.17 -20.99
C THR A 151 -4.86 -11.23 -22.05
N SER A 152 -5.91 -11.76 -22.66
CA SER A 152 -5.87 -12.51 -23.90
C SER A 152 -6.58 -11.77 -25.05
N ASP A 153 -7.09 -10.57 -24.78
CA ASP A 153 -7.79 -9.75 -25.77
C ASP A 153 -6.78 -9.00 -26.65
N PRO A 154 -6.76 -9.25 -27.98
CA PRO A 154 -5.86 -8.56 -28.89
C PRO A 154 -6.13 -7.06 -28.99
N ASN A 155 -7.32 -6.58 -28.61
CA ASN A 155 -7.63 -5.15 -28.57
C ASN A 155 -6.99 -4.44 -27.36
N CYS A 156 -6.57 -5.19 -26.36
CA CYS A 156 -5.84 -4.72 -25.19
C CYS A 156 -4.32 -4.77 -25.44
N ALA A 157 -3.88 -4.37 -26.63
CA ALA A 157 -2.45 -4.35 -26.97
C ALA A 157 -1.75 -3.10 -26.40
N GLY A 158 -0.44 -3.21 -26.18
CA GLY A 158 0.39 -2.07 -25.74
C GLY A 158 0.29 -1.69 -24.26
N VAL A 159 -0.52 -2.41 -23.47
CA VAL A 159 -0.58 -2.21 -22.02
C VAL A 159 0.62 -2.84 -21.32
N PRO A 160 1.07 -2.28 -20.19
CA PRO A 160 2.01 -2.92 -19.31
C PRO A 160 1.57 -4.31 -18.88
N ASN A 161 2.51 -5.23 -18.84
CA ASN A 161 2.30 -6.61 -18.40
C ASN A 161 3.27 -6.95 -17.25
N SER A 162 3.19 -8.15 -16.70
CA SER A 162 4.02 -8.55 -15.56
C SER A 162 5.53 -8.54 -15.83
N ALA A 163 5.97 -8.66 -17.09
CA ALA A 163 7.38 -8.61 -17.47
C ALA A 163 7.87 -7.15 -17.68
N THR A 164 6.97 -6.27 -18.10
CA THR A 164 7.24 -4.84 -18.33
C THR A 164 6.13 -4.01 -17.70
N PRO A 165 6.11 -3.89 -16.34
CA PRO A 165 5.06 -3.18 -15.64
C PRO A 165 5.14 -1.67 -15.89
N GLY A 166 3.99 -1.03 -15.87
CA GLY A 166 3.87 0.41 -15.81
C GLY A 166 4.00 0.93 -14.38
N THR A 167 3.96 2.24 -14.22
CA THR A 167 3.94 2.90 -12.91
C THR A 167 2.60 3.58 -12.67
N PHE A 168 2.19 3.71 -11.41
CA PHE A 168 0.99 4.45 -11.06
C PHE A 168 1.20 5.31 -9.83
N ILE A 169 0.37 6.32 -9.72
CA ILE A 169 0.12 7.07 -8.49
C ILE A 169 -1.37 7.03 -8.19
N MET A 170 -1.72 6.81 -6.94
CA MET A 170 -3.09 6.90 -6.46
C MET A 170 -3.13 7.79 -5.22
N CYS A 171 -4.01 8.78 -5.20
CA CYS A 171 -4.07 9.79 -4.16
C CYS A 171 -5.45 9.83 -3.51
N GLN A 172 -5.43 9.98 -2.20
CA GLN A 172 -6.61 10.31 -1.42
C GLN A 172 -6.92 11.78 -1.67
N ASP A 173 -8.03 12.08 -2.29
CA ASP A 173 -8.41 13.41 -2.78
C ASP A 173 -7.60 13.94 -3.98
N LYS A 174 -8.31 14.53 -4.93
CA LYS A 174 -7.76 15.05 -6.20
C LYS A 174 -6.61 16.05 -6.04
N SER A 175 -6.60 16.80 -4.95
CA SER A 175 -5.63 17.87 -4.70
C SER A 175 -4.20 17.38 -4.45
N THR A 176 -4.03 16.10 -4.09
CA THR A 176 -2.74 15.51 -3.76
C THR A 176 -2.07 14.78 -4.94
N CYS A 177 -2.82 14.48 -6.01
CA CYS A 177 -2.32 13.85 -7.22
C CYS A 177 -1.74 14.88 -8.21
N THR A 178 -0.62 15.48 -7.87
CA THR A 178 0.14 16.28 -8.83
C THR A 178 1.29 15.45 -9.42
N PRO A 179 1.65 15.64 -10.71
CA PRO A 179 2.82 14.96 -11.32
C PRO A 179 4.11 15.15 -10.53
N THR A 180 4.25 16.28 -9.86
CA THR A 180 5.39 16.60 -8.99
C THR A 180 5.46 15.68 -7.77
N THR A 181 4.31 15.32 -7.21
CA THR A 181 4.23 14.41 -6.05
C THR A 181 4.64 12.99 -6.44
N ALA A 182 4.22 12.52 -7.62
CA ALA A 182 4.62 11.21 -8.14
C ALA A 182 6.15 11.10 -8.31
N ALA A 183 6.77 12.11 -8.92
CA ALA A 183 8.22 12.15 -9.11
C ALA A 183 8.98 12.20 -7.77
N ALA A 184 8.49 12.97 -6.79
CA ALA A 184 9.10 13.08 -5.48
C ALA A 184 9.02 11.77 -4.68
N VAL A 185 7.89 11.08 -4.72
CA VAL A 185 7.71 9.80 -4.01
C VAL A 185 8.53 8.68 -4.67
N LEU A 186 8.58 8.61 -6.01
CA LEU A 186 9.43 7.67 -6.72
C LEU A 186 10.94 7.93 -6.47
N ALA A 187 11.34 9.19 -6.32
CA ALA A 187 12.71 9.54 -5.98
C ALA A 187 13.09 9.19 -4.54
N SER A 188 12.14 9.28 -3.59
CA SER A 188 12.36 8.91 -2.19
C SER A 188 12.37 7.41 -1.95
N GLY A 189 11.75 6.61 -2.82
CA GLY A 189 11.76 5.15 -2.78
C GLY A 189 13.07 4.48 -3.26
N LYS A 190 14.07 5.25 -3.68
CA LYS A 190 15.42 4.75 -4.00
C LYS A 190 16.33 4.85 -2.78
N HIS A 191 16.05 4.14 -1.73
CA HIS A 191 17.00 3.92 -0.65
C HIS A 191 17.21 2.43 -0.43
N GLU A 192 18.37 1.99 -0.93
CA GLU A 192 19.25 0.89 -0.54
C GLU A 192 18.61 -0.49 -0.26
#